data_730e602c156c9fb37f5f329a9dc14635
#
_entry.id   730e602c156c9fb37f5f329a9dc14635
#
_cell.length_a   1.000
_cell.length_b   1.000
_cell.length_c   1.000
_cell.angle_alpha   90.00
_cell.angle_beta   90.00
_cell.angle_gamma   90.00
#
_symmetry.space_group_name_H-M   'P 1'
#
loop_
_entity.id
_entity.type
_entity.pdbx_description
1 polymer ?
#
loop_
_entity_poly.entity_id
_entity_poly.type
_entity_poly.pdbx_seq_one_letter_code
_entity_poly.pdbx_strand_id
1 'polypeptide(L)'
;RSSSKLYLEKNSSISVRDAVMALIVKSANDVATVIAEHIAGTERDFAKLMTKYAKQIGMNKTTFKNASGLPNRAQLTTARDMATLSYFLIRNFPEEYKLFKKERFVWKDKTYKNHNKLMKSYEGADGIKTGYIKASGFQLAFSAVRKEKRLIGIYFGGDTGKQRDKSLAFLMNKEFGELNINTKKVEENLPSSGNYKIVVGTFKYKKNAEKHLKLIKHKYPKTTSNKDAHIALIKSNGRQLYESRFQFFTKKDAKSACARLKKYKRDCFIRG
;
A
#
# COMPACT_ATOMS: atom_id res chain seq x y z
N ARG A 1 19.86 -12.42 -2.13
CA ARG A 1 19.61 -11.44 -1.06
C ARG A 1 19.22 -10.10 -1.65
N SER A 2 18.40 -9.32 -0.96
CA SER A 2 17.88 -8.01 -1.40
C SER A 2 19.00 -7.05 -1.87
N SER A 3 18.76 -6.35 -2.98
CA SER A 3 19.67 -5.33 -3.52
C SER A 3 19.66 -4.00 -2.73
N SER A 4 18.75 -3.83 -1.75
CA SER A 4 18.62 -2.59 -1.00
C SER A 4 19.56 -2.59 0.21
N LYS A 5 20.78 -2.09 0.00
CA LYS A 5 21.87 -2.05 0.98
C LYS A 5 22.70 -0.78 0.84
N LEU A 6 23.40 -0.41 1.91
CA LEU A 6 24.53 0.54 1.89
C LEU A 6 25.86 -0.13 1.60
N TYR A 7 25.93 -1.48 1.71
CA TYR A 7 27.17 -2.26 1.62
C TYR A 7 28.16 -1.89 2.75
N LEU A 8 27.65 -1.90 4.00
CA LEU A 8 28.48 -1.66 5.17
C LEU A 8 29.62 -2.69 5.24
N GLU A 9 30.81 -2.18 5.49
CA GLU A 9 32.00 -3.03 5.66
C GLU A 9 32.02 -3.61 7.07
N LYS A 10 32.60 -4.81 7.20
CA LYS A 10 32.81 -5.42 8.51
C LYS A 10 33.65 -4.50 9.40
N ASN A 11 33.26 -4.38 10.65
CA ASN A 11 33.92 -3.54 11.67
C ASN A 11 33.88 -2.02 11.37
N SER A 12 33.10 -1.58 10.38
CA SER A 12 32.83 -0.15 10.18
C SER A 12 31.72 0.33 11.13
N SER A 13 31.67 1.62 11.36
CA SER A 13 30.62 2.27 12.16
C SER A 13 29.73 3.15 11.30
N ILE A 14 28.49 3.30 11.73
CA ILE A 14 27.51 4.23 11.14
C ILE A 14 26.86 5.01 12.28
N SER A 15 26.70 6.32 12.10
CA SER A 15 25.97 7.11 13.09
C SER A 15 24.49 6.69 13.16
N VAL A 16 23.87 6.82 14.34
CA VAL A 16 22.42 6.52 14.50
C VAL A 16 21.58 7.35 13.52
N ARG A 17 21.94 8.60 13.32
CA ARG A 17 21.26 9.50 12.38
C ARG A 17 21.34 8.97 10.95
N ASP A 18 22.51 8.59 10.49
CA ASP A 18 22.71 8.06 9.13
C ASP A 18 22.03 6.70 8.97
N ALA A 19 22.06 5.87 10.00
CA ALA A 19 21.36 4.60 10.03
C ALA A 19 19.83 4.79 9.86
N VAL A 20 19.23 5.73 10.60
CA VAL A 20 17.79 6.07 10.46
C VAL A 20 17.51 6.61 9.05
N MET A 21 18.35 7.52 8.53
CA MET A 21 18.20 8.05 7.18
C MET A 21 18.32 6.96 6.11
N ALA A 22 19.24 6.03 6.26
CA ALA A 22 19.42 4.89 5.37
C ALA A 22 18.18 3.97 5.38
N LEU A 23 17.55 3.74 6.54
CA LEU A 23 16.30 2.97 6.64
C LEU A 23 15.15 3.70 5.96
N ILE A 24 14.99 4.99 6.17
CA ILE A 24 13.87 5.78 5.63
C ILE A 24 14.01 5.92 4.10
N VAL A 25 15.14 6.39 3.62
CA VAL A 25 15.33 6.80 2.22
C VAL A 25 15.72 5.63 1.32
N LYS A 26 16.76 4.87 1.71
CA LYS A 26 17.30 3.76 0.91
C LYS A 26 16.62 2.44 1.23
N SER A 27 15.97 2.30 2.40
CA SER A 27 15.46 1.02 2.88
C SER A 27 16.55 -0.05 3.02
N ALA A 28 17.68 0.31 3.60
CA ALA A 28 18.89 -0.49 3.64
C ALA A 28 18.75 -1.68 4.62
N ASN A 29 18.71 -2.90 4.08
CA ASN A 29 18.50 -4.12 4.87
C ASN A 29 19.69 -4.47 5.76
N ASP A 30 20.91 -4.20 5.31
CA ASP A 30 22.13 -4.39 6.10
C ASP A 30 22.14 -3.47 7.33
N VAL A 31 21.75 -2.21 7.17
CA VAL A 31 21.60 -1.27 8.28
C VAL A 31 20.53 -1.71 9.26
N ALA A 32 19.40 -2.27 8.77
CA ALA A 32 18.37 -2.80 9.65
C ALA A 32 18.89 -3.97 10.52
N THR A 33 19.70 -4.85 9.96
CA THR A 33 20.37 -5.94 10.71
C THR A 33 21.34 -5.37 11.74
N VAL A 34 22.20 -4.42 11.37
CA VAL A 34 23.16 -3.80 12.29
C VAL A 34 22.46 -3.15 13.49
N ILE A 35 21.39 -2.39 13.26
CA ILE A 35 20.59 -1.78 14.35
C ILE A 35 19.96 -2.88 15.23
N ALA A 36 19.42 -3.92 14.62
CA ALA A 36 18.79 -5.02 15.35
C ALA A 36 19.78 -5.74 16.27
N GLU A 37 20.97 -6.04 15.75
CA GLU A 37 22.02 -6.71 16.52
C GLU A 37 22.57 -5.80 17.63
N HIS A 38 22.74 -4.51 17.35
CA HIS A 38 23.18 -3.53 18.36
C HIS A 38 22.20 -3.42 19.54
N ILE A 39 20.88 -3.42 19.27
CA ILE A 39 19.85 -3.22 20.31
C ILE A 39 19.54 -4.51 21.07
N ALA A 40 19.54 -5.66 20.41
CA ALA A 40 19.02 -6.92 20.97
C ALA A 40 19.97 -8.12 20.85
N GLY A 41 21.22 -7.89 20.44
CA GLY A 41 22.22 -8.94 20.27
C GLY A 41 22.04 -9.78 19.02
N THR A 42 20.78 -10.08 18.63
CA THR A 42 20.47 -10.81 17.40
C THR A 42 19.27 -10.20 16.67
N GLU A 43 19.22 -10.32 15.34
CA GLU A 43 18.05 -9.91 14.55
C GLU A 43 16.76 -10.64 14.98
N ARG A 44 16.89 -11.90 15.40
CA ARG A 44 15.78 -12.72 15.91
C ARG A 44 15.18 -12.13 17.20
N ASP A 45 16.03 -11.73 18.14
CA ASP A 45 15.55 -11.18 19.42
C ASP A 45 15.03 -9.76 19.23
N PHE A 46 15.61 -8.99 18.33
CA PHE A 46 15.06 -7.72 17.92
C PHE A 46 13.66 -7.87 17.30
N ALA A 47 13.43 -8.87 16.45
CA ALA A 47 12.09 -9.15 15.90
C ALA A 47 11.06 -9.52 16.97
N LYS A 48 11.47 -10.25 18.03
CA LYS A 48 10.62 -10.48 19.21
C LYS A 48 10.30 -9.17 19.94
N LEU A 49 11.32 -8.32 20.12
CA LEU A 49 11.16 -7.00 20.73
C LEU A 49 10.22 -6.11 19.92
N MET A 50 10.38 -6.05 18.60
CA MET A 50 9.46 -5.36 17.69
C MET A 50 8.03 -5.87 17.84
N THR A 51 7.82 -7.18 17.92
CA THR A 51 6.49 -7.79 18.10
C THR A 51 5.89 -7.44 19.46
N LYS A 52 6.69 -7.43 20.53
CA LYS A 52 6.26 -7.00 21.87
C LYS A 52 5.76 -5.54 21.84
N TYR A 53 6.55 -4.63 21.30
CA TYR A 53 6.16 -3.22 21.18
C TYR A 53 4.95 -3.03 20.28
N ALA A 54 4.86 -3.77 19.16
CA ALA A 54 3.68 -3.73 18.30
C ALA A 54 2.41 -4.05 19.09
N LYS A 55 2.41 -5.09 19.93
CA LYS A 55 1.27 -5.43 20.79
C LYS A 55 0.94 -4.32 21.78
N GLN A 56 1.96 -3.71 22.39
CA GLN A 56 1.77 -2.62 23.37
C GLN A 56 1.09 -1.39 22.75
N ILE A 57 1.34 -1.10 21.48
CA ILE A 57 0.70 0.02 20.79
C ILE A 57 -0.60 -0.37 20.06
N GLY A 58 -1.10 -1.60 20.27
CA GLY A 58 -2.39 -2.05 19.74
C GLY A 58 -2.35 -2.76 18.37
N MET A 59 -1.17 -3.10 17.86
CA MET A 59 -1.02 -3.88 16.60
C MET A 59 -1.25 -5.38 16.84
N ASN A 60 -2.48 -5.75 17.18
CA ASN A 60 -2.81 -7.09 17.68
C ASN A 60 -2.71 -8.22 16.64
N LYS A 61 -2.68 -7.88 15.35
CA LYS A 61 -2.56 -8.85 14.25
C LYS A 61 -1.20 -8.80 13.55
N THR A 62 -0.18 -8.23 14.23
CA THR A 62 1.18 -8.10 13.68
C THR A 62 2.17 -8.98 14.41
N THR A 63 3.02 -9.65 13.65
CA THR A 63 4.17 -10.42 14.11
C THR A 63 5.36 -10.13 13.22
N PHE A 64 6.46 -9.70 13.80
CA PHE A 64 7.74 -9.50 13.11
C PHE A 64 8.64 -10.73 13.28
N LYS A 65 9.44 -11.07 12.26
CA LYS A 65 10.40 -12.17 12.23
C LYS A 65 11.80 -11.76 11.83
N ASN A 66 11.94 -10.55 11.30
CA ASN A 66 13.20 -9.88 11.01
C ASN A 66 13.04 -8.37 11.06
N ALA A 67 14.17 -7.64 11.04
CA ALA A 67 14.21 -6.19 11.13
C ALA A 67 13.92 -5.48 9.79
N SER A 68 14.10 -6.19 8.68
CA SER A 68 14.13 -5.60 7.34
C SER A 68 12.82 -5.72 6.55
N GLY A 69 11.91 -6.61 6.97
CA GLY A 69 10.70 -6.94 6.20
C GLY A 69 10.96 -7.93 5.05
N LEU A 70 12.13 -8.57 5.00
CA LEU A 70 12.40 -9.63 4.04
C LEU A 70 11.46 -10.82 4.23
N PRO A 71 11.19 -11.62 3.18
CA PRO A 71 10.18 -12.67 3.23
C PRO A 71 10.35 -13.65 4.39
N ASN A 72 9.30 -13.81 5.18
CA ASN A 72 9.13 -14.86 6.17
C ASN A 72 7.63 -15.17 6.28
N ARG A 73 7.26 -16.46 6.17
CA ARG A 73 5.85 -16.89 6.18
C ARG A 73 5.09 -16.53 7.46
N ALA A 74 5.79 -16.43 8.59
CA ALA A 74 5.23 -16.09 9.90
C ALA A 74 5.27 -14.58 10.21
N GLN A 75 5.77 -13.75 9.27
CA GLN A 75 5.77 -12.28 9.39
C GLN A 75 4.49 -11.73 8.78
N LEU A 76 3.57 -11.32 9.62
CA LEU A 76 2.22 -10.91 9.23
C LEU A 76 1.86 -9.55 9.83
N THR A 77 1.05 -8.81 9.10
CA THR A 77 0.45 -7.55 9.58
C THR A 77 -0.90 -7.29 8.89
N THR A 78 -1.56 -6.22 9.26
CA THR A 78 -2.78 -5.71 8.62
C THR A 78 -2.63 -4.23 8.26
N ALA A 79 -3.46 -3.74 7.34
CA ALA A 79 -3.49 -2.32 7.01
C ALA A 79 -3.83 -1.45 8.24
N ARG A 80 -4.75 -1.93 9.11
CA ARG A 80 -5.10 -1.25 10.36
C ARG A 80 -3.93 -1.17 11.31
N ASP A 81 -3.20 -2.26 11.52
CA ASP A 81 -2.04 -2.28 12.41
C ASP A 81 -0.94 -1.32 11.91
N MET A 82 -0.69 -1.30 10.58
CA MET A 82 0.28 -0.36 10.03
C MET A 82 -0.19 1.11 10.12
N ALA A 83 -1.50 1.37 10.04
CA ALA A 83 -2.05 2.70 10.31
C ALA A 83 -1.87 3.08 11.77
N THR A 84 -2.07 2.14 12.71
CA THR A 84 -1.81 2.33 14.15
C THR A 84 -0.34 2.68 14.40
N LEU A 85 0.60 1.94 13.80
CA LEU A 85 2.04 2.26 13.90
C LEU A 85 2.35 3.64 13.35
N SER A 86 1.80 3.96 12.17
CA SER A 86 2.01 5.26 11.53
C SER A 86 1.50 6.41 12.40
N TYR A 87 0.30 6.27 12.96
CA TYR A 87 -0.29 7.25 13.87
C TYR A 87 0.54 7.41 15.15
N PHE A 88 0.96 6.28 15.75
CA PHE A 88 1.80 6.28 16.94
C PHE A 88 3.13 7.02 16.70
N LEU A 89 3.79 6.74 15.58
CA LEU A 89 5.05 7.38 15.19
C LEU A 89 4.88 8.90 15.02
N ILE A 90 3.86 9.32 14.30
CA ILE A 90 3.58 10.75 14.05
C ILE A 90 3.32 11.50 15.35
N ARG A 91 2.55 10.89 16.27
CA ARG A 91 2.12 11.52 17.51
C ARG A 91 3.22 11.56 18.56
N ASN A 92 4.00 10.50 18.71
CA ASN A 92 4.94 10.36 19.82
C ASN A 92 6.37 10.74 19.45
N PHE A 93 6.70 10.84 18.16
CA PHE A 93 8.02 11.19 17.64
C PHE A 93 7.92 12.26 16.54
N PRO A 94 7.29 13.42 16.81
CA PRO A 94 7.01 14.43 15.78
C PRO A 94 8.27 15.02 15.16
N GLU A 95 9.36 15.15 15.92
CA GLU A 95 10.62 15.68 15.40
C GLU A 95 11.33 14.67 14.49
N GLU A 96 11.42 13.42 14.91
CA GLU A 96 12.01 12.34 14.13
C GLU A 96 11.15 12.03 12.90
N TYR A 97 9.83 12.21 13.01
CA TYR A 97 8.92 12.03 11.89
C TYR A 97 9.22 12.98 10.72
N LYS A 98 9.76 14.17 10.97
CA LYS A 98 10.17 15.11 9.92
C LYS A 98 11.21 14.52 8.96
N LEU A 99 11.96 13.50 9.39
CA LEU A 99 12.95 12.81 8.56
C LEU A 99 12.29 12.02 7.41
N PHE A 100 11.03 11.56 7.58
CA PHE A 100 10.32 10.82 6.55
C PHE A 100 10.00 11.64 5.29
N LYS A 101 10.01 12.97 5.42
CA LYS A 101 9.84 13.90 4.29
C LYS A 101 11.12 14.06 3.45
N LYS A 102 12.26 13.55 3.90
CA LYS A 102 13.53 13.71 3.19
C LYS A 102 13.51 12.94 1.85
N GLU A 103 13.81 13.66 0.77
CA GLU A 103 13.84 13.11 -0.58
C GLU A 103 15.12 12.37 -0.91
N ARG A 104 16.22 12.76 -0.27
CA ARG A 104 17.57 12.27 -0.55
C ARG A 104 18.33 12.01 0.74
N PHE A 105 19.28 11.10 0.65
CA PHE A 105 20.26 10.80 1.68
C PHE A 105 21.62 10.60 1.03
N VAL A 106 22.63 11.23 1.58
CA VAL A 106 24.02 11.10 1.14
C VAL A 106 24.75 10.21 2.12
N TRP A 107 25.40 9.17 1.62
CA TRP A 107 26.25 8.29 2.41
C TRP A 107 27.55 8.06 1.68
N LYS A 108 28.68 8.44 2.29
CA LYS A 108 29.96 8.58 1.60
C LYS A 108 29.72 9.43 0.34
N ASP A 109 30.22 9.03 -0.81
CA ASP A 109 30.09 9.78 -2.07
C ASP A 109 28.81 9.45 -2.88
N LYS A 110 27.84 8.73 -2.28
CA LYS A 110 26.65 8.26 -2.97
C LYS A 110 25.39 8.96 -2.48
N THR A 111 24.62 9.49 -3.43
CA THR A 111 23.29 10.05 -3.16
C THR A 111 22.21 9.02 -3.46
N TYR A 112 21.40 8.71 -2.45
CA TYR A 112 20.22 7.83 -2.57
C TYR A 112 18.95 8.67 -2.61
N LYS A 113 18.00 8.28 -3.46
CA LYS A 113 16.68 8.92 -3.57
C LYS A 113 15.64 8.12 -2.80
N ASN A 114 14.70 8.81 -2.16
CA ASN A 114 13.59 8.16 -1.47
C ASN A 114 12.72 7.36 -2.46
N HIS A 115 12.35 6.17 -2.05
CA HIS A 115 11.51 5.28 -2.86
C HIS A 115 10.04 5.70 -2.90
N ASN A 116 9.58 6.56 -1.98
CA ASN A 116 8.22 7.09 -1.97
C ASN A 116 8.08 8.24 -2.99
N LYS A 117 7.83 7.87 -4.24
CA LYS A 117 7.68 8.83 -5.34
C LYS A 117 6.41 9.69 -5.20
N LEU A 118 5.38 9.19 -4.52
CA LEU A 118 4.12 9.90 -4.34
C LEU A 118 4.30 11.19 -3.53
N MET A 119 5.32 11.26 -2.65
CA MET A 119 5.63 12.50 -1.91
C MET A 119 5.91 13.71 -2.79
N LYS A 120 6.40 13.51 -4.03
CA LYS A 120 6.71 14.62 -4.93
C LYS A 120 5.52 15.18 -5.66
N SER A 121 4.49 14.34 -5.86
CA SER A 121 3.33 14.67 -6.70
C SER A 121 2.03 14.83 -5.93
N TYR A 122 2.01 14.50 -4.64
CA TYR A 122 0.81 14.56 -3.83
C TYR A 122 0.87 15.72 -2.84
N GLU A 123 -0.10 16.62 -2.92
CA GLU A 123 -0.19 17.80 -2.07
C GLU A 123 -0.29 17.44 -0.59
N GLY A 124 0.55 18.07 0.23
CA GLY A 124 0.57 17.86 1.67
C GLY A 124 1.29 16.58 2.12
N ALA A 125 1.87 15.81 1.19
CA ALA A 125 2.60 14.57 1.52
C ALA A 125 3.80 14.83 2.43
N ASP A 126 3.95 14.02 3.49
CA ASP A 126 5.06 14.14 4.45
C ASP A 126 5.65 12.79 4.91
N GLY A 127 5.25 11.69 4.29
CA GLY A 127 5.79 10.34 4.58
C GLY A 127 4.97 9.25 3.91
N ILE A 128 5.16 7.97 4.23
CA ILE A 128 5.97 7.42 5.30
C ILE A 128 6.99 6.43 4.70
N LYS A 129 6.53 5.22 4.30
CA LYS A 129 7.47 4.17 3.88
C LYS A 129 6.88 3.23 2.84
N THR A 130 7.65 2.97 1.79
CA THR A 130 7.37 1.94 0.79
C THR A 130 7.88 0.58 1.23
N GLY A 131 7.24 -0.48 0.73
CA GLY A 131 7.72 -1.85 0.83
C GLY A 131 7.51 -2.60 -0.47
N TYR A 132 8.32 -3.60 -0.71
CA TYR A 132 8.16 -4.54 -1.83
C TYR A 132 8.77 -5.90 -1.49
N ILE A 133 7.98 -6.95 -1.66
CA ILE A 133 8.45 -8.32 -1.82
C ILE A 133 7.67 -9.00 -2.95
N LYS A 134 8.30 -9.92 -3.66
CA LYS A 134 7.69 -10.60 -4.82
C LYS A 134 6.34 -11.27 -4.46
N ALA A 135 6.25 -11.85 -3.27
CA ALA A 135 5.07 -12.59 -2.82
C ALA A 135 3.86 -11.70 -2.51
N SER A 136 4.04 -10.44 -2.10
CA SER A 136 2.96 -9.53 -1.68
C SER A 136 2.87 -8.24 -2.50
N GLY A 137 3.69 -8.06 -3.53
CA GLY A 137 3.65 -6.90 -4.41
C GLY A 137 4.20 -5.61 -3.77
N PHE A 138 3.69 -4.46 -4.22
CA PHE A 138 4.13 -3.14 -3.79
C PHE A 138 3.24 -2.57 -2.68
N GLN A 139 3.87 -2.13 -1.59
CA GLN A 139 3.22 -1.59 -0.39
C GLN A 139 3.55 -0.11 -0.21
N LEU A 140 2.67 0.62 0.49
CA LEU A 140 2.94 1.99 0.94
C LEU A 140 2.14 2.30 2.21
N ALA A 141 2.82 2.73 3.25
CA ALA A 141 2.26 3.55 4.30
C ALA A 141 2.51 5.01 3.92
N PHE A 142 1.46 5.81 3.86
CA PHE A 142 1.49 7.17 3.34
C PHE A 142 0.78 8.13 4.29
N SER A 143 1.26 9.36 4.36
CA SER A 143 0.61 10.41 5.12
C SER A 143 0.64 11.74 4.35
N ALA A 144 -0.43 12.49 4.47
CA ALA A 144 -0.53 13.84 3.95
C ALA A 144 -1.36 14.72 4.90
N VAL A 145 -1.05 16.03 4.89
CA VAL A 145 -1.76 17.06 5.66
C VAL A 145 -2.31 18.11 4.69
N ARG A 146 -3.61 18.39 4.78
CA ARG A 146 -4.27 19.48 4.04
C ARG A 146 -5.19 20.24 5.00
N LYS A 147 -5.11 21.57 5.02
CA LYS A 147 -5.90 22.41 5.93
C LYS A 147 -5.93 21.86 7.36
N GLU A 148 -4.75 21.58 7.91
CA GLU A 148 -4.54 21.03 9.27
C GLU A 148 -5.14 19.64 9.53
N LYS A 149 -5.81 19.05 8.55
CA LYS A 149 -6.32 17.68 8.61
C LYS A 149 -5.29 16.71 8.08
N ARG A 150 -4.93 15.71 8.88
CA ARG A 150 -4.03 14.63 8.49
C ARG A 150 -4.80 13.38 8.11
N LEU A 151 -4.43 12.77 7.00
CA LEU A 151 -4.84 11.41 6.65
C LEU A 151 -3.63 10.49 6.60
N ILE A 152 -3.85 9.24 7.00
CA ILE A 152 -2.90 8.14 6.88
C ILE A 152 -3.53 7.08 5.99
N GLY A 153 -2.88 6.78 4.88
CA GLY A 153 -3.32 5.75 3.93
C GLY A 153 -2.37 4.57 3.92
N ILE A 154 -2.91 3.35 3.99
CA ILE A 154 -2.14 2.12 3.88
C ILE A 154 -2.61 1.34 2.65
N TYR A 155 -1.68 0.99 1.79
CA TYR A 155 -1.96 0.20 0.59
C TYR A 155 -1.03 -1.01 0.50
N PHE A 156 -1.60 -2.19 0.34
CA PHE A 156 -0.89 -3.45 0.17
C PHE A 156 -1.24 -4.12 -1.16
N GLY A 157 -0.29 -4.84 -1.73
CA GLY A 157 -0.53 -5.72 -2.85
C GLY A 157 -0.66 -5.03 -4.22
N GLY A 158 0.00 -3.91 -4.43
CA GLY A 158 0.06 -3.29 -5.75
C GLY A 158 0.87 -4.12 -6.75
N ASP A 159 0.40 -4.25 -7.99
CA ASP A 159 1.13 -4.94 -9.06
C ASP A 159 2.39 -4.17 -9.49
N THR A 160 2.33 -2.84 -9.41
CA THR A 160 3.46 -1.92 -9.65
C THR A 160 3.45 -0.77 -8.67
N GLY A 161 4.62 -0.14 -8.45
CA GLY A 161 4.71 1.07 -7.63
C GLY A 161 3.83 2.21 -8.17
N LYS A 162 3.72 2.35 -9.50
CA LYS A 162 2.89 3.38 -10.15
C LYS A 162 1.40 3.13 -9.92
N GLN A 163 0.95 1.87 -10.02
CA GLN A 163 -0.45 1.52 -9.77
C GLN A 163 -0.80 1.72 -8.28
N ARG A 164 0.05 1.28 -7.35
CA ARG A 164 -0.10 1.52 -5.92
C ARG A 164 -0.25 3.01 -5.61
N ASP A 165 0.65 3.85 -6.15
CA ASP A 165 0.65 5.30 -5.93
C ASP A 165 -0.65 5.94 -6.44
N LYS A 166 -1.11 5.56 -7.64
CA LYS A 166 -2.37 6.06 -8.20
C LYS A 166 -3.59 5.66 -7.36
N SER A 167 -3.67 4.39 -6.96
CA SER A 167 -4.79 3.88 -6.16
C SER A 167 -4.83 4.54 -4.79
N LEU A 168 -3.67 4.73 -4.16
CA LEU A 168 -3.61 5.37 -2.85
C LEU A 168 -3.92 6.87 -2.94
N ALA A 169 -3.41 7.57 -3.94
CA ALA A 169 -3.74 8.98 -4.18
C ALA A 169 -5.25 9.19 -4.40
N PHE A 170 -5.89 8.30 -5.15
CA PHE A 170 -7.34 8.32 -5.34
C PHE A 170 -8.10 8.18 -4.02
N LEU A 171 -7.75 7.19 -3.19
CA LEU A 171 -8.38 6.98 -1.89
C LEU A 171 -8.18 8.19 -0.97
N MET A 172 -6.97 8.73 -0.91
CA MET A 172 -6.65 9.90 -0.11
C MET A 172 -7.44 11.14 -0.56
N ASN A 173 -7.56 11.36 -1.88
CA ASN A 173 -8.34 12.48 -2.42
C ASN A 173 -9.83 12.34 -2.12
N LYS A 174 -10.37 11.13 -2.21
CA LYS A 174 -11.76 10.84 -1.85
C LYS A 174 -12.02 11.22 -0.38
N GLU A 175 -11.19 10.74 0.53
CA GLU A 175 -11.33 11.02 1.97
C GLU A 175 -11.13 12.51 2.31
N PHE A 176 -10.16 13.19 1.68
CA PHE A 176 -10.02 14.65 1.83
C PHE A 176 -11.22 15.42 1.26
N GLY A 177 -11.84 14.95 0.18
CA GLY A 177 -13.06 15.49 -0.38
C GLY A 177 -14.25 15.35 0.57
N GLU A 178 -14.43 14.19 1.19
CA GLU A 178 -15.47 13.95 2.20
C GLU A 178 -15.29 14.82 3.46
N LEU A 179 -14.07 15.23 3.77
CA LEU A 179 -13.77 16.21 4.83
C LEU A 179 -13.97 17.66 4.40
N ASN A 180 -14.56 17.94 3.23
CA ASN A 180 -14.75 19.28 2.64
C ASN A 180 -13.44 20.08 2.45
N ILE A 181 -12.35 19.36 2.20
CA ILE A 181 -11.03 19.95 1.95
C ILE A 181 -10.80 19.99 0.44
N ASN A 182 -11.12 21.13 -0.20
CA ASN A 182 -10.95 21.33 -1.64
C ASN A 182 -9.50 21.06 -2.07
N THR A 183 -9.34 20.14 -3.00
CA THR A 183 -8.05 19.75 -3.59
C THR A 183 -7.92 20.40 -4.96
N LYS A 184 -7.45 21.65 -5.03
CA LYS A 184 -7.03 22.23 -6.31
C LYS A 184 -5.65 21.67 -6.67
N LYS A 185 -5.53 20.67 -7.52
CA LYS A 185 -4.31 20.28 -8.28
C LYS A 185 -3.96 18.80 -8.37
N VAL A 186 -4.88 17.85 -8.43
CA VAL A 186 -4.50 16.47 -8.79
C VAL A 186 -5.35 15.90 -9.94
N GLU A 187 -6.25 16.72 -10.53
CA GLU A 187 -7.16 16.25 -11.58
C GLU A 187 -6.50 16.05 -12.96
N GLU A 188 -5.36 16.65 -13.24
CA GLU A 188 -4.81 16.68 -14.61
C GLU A 188 -4.00 15.44 -15.04
N ASN A 189 -3.69 14.49 -14.14
CA ASN A 189 -2.91 13.29 -14.52
C ASN A 189 -3.39 11.97 -13.91
N LEU A 190 -4.59 11.92 -13.33
CA LEU A 190 -5.22 10.64 -12.99
C LEU A 190 -5.82 10.03 -14.25
N PRO A 191 -5.58 8.73 -14.54
CA PRO A 191 -6.43 8.07 -15.52
C PRO A 191 -7.86 8.19 -14.97
N SER A 192 -8.76 8.73 -15.77
CA SER A 192 -10.17 8.91 -15.47
C SER A 192 -10.72 7.68 -14.74
N SER A 193 -10.77 7.73 -13.41
CA SER A 193 -11.45 6.73 -12.61
C SER A 193 -12.94 7.00 -12.78
N GLY A 194 -13.55 6.32 -13.73
CA GLY A 194 -14.98 6.48 -14.00
C GLY A 194 -15.80 5.87 -12.87
N ASN A 195 -16.97 6.42 -12.63
CA ASN A 195 -17.96 5.91 -11.70
C ASN A 195 -18.61 4.58 -12.16
N TYR A 196 -18.12 4.04 -13.29
CA TYR A 196 -18.69 2.84 -13.87
C TYR A 196 -18.09 1.57 -13.27
N LYS A 197 -18.92 0.58 -13.09
CA LYS A 197 -18.57 -0.78 -12.67
C LYS A 197 -19.05 -1.77 -13.70
N ILE A 198 -18.32 -2.88 -13.84
CA ILE A 198 -18.79 -4.02 -14.60
C ILE A 198 -19.18 -5.13 -13.64
N VAL A 199 -20.36 -5.72 -13.86
CA VAL A 199 -20.84 -6.92 -13.17
C VAL A 199 -20.55 -8.12 -14.05
N VAL A 200 -19.81 -9.08 -13.52
CA VAL A 200 -19.36 -10.25 -14.27
C VAL A 200 -20.08 -11.55 -13.86
N GLY A 201 -20.97 -11.46 -12.90
CA GLY A 201 -21.83 -12.56 -12.47
C GLY A 201 -22.66 -12.20 -11.24
N THR A 202 -23.81 -12.87 -11.09
CA THR A 202 -24.73 -12.73 -9.95
C THR A 202 -25.04 -14.10 -9.38
N PHE A 203 -24.98 -14.24 -8.06
CA PHE A 203 -25.02 -15.54 -7.38
C PHE A 203 -25.91 -15.50 -6.14
N LYS A 204 -26.56 -16.64 -5.83
CA LYS A 204 -27.33 -16.82 -4.61
C LYS A 204 -26.43 -16.85 -3.35
N TYR A 205 -25.22 -17.38 -3.47
CA TYR A 205 -24.28 -17.56 -2.35
C TYR A 205 -23.02 -16.72 -2.53
N LYS A 206 -22.60 -16.03 -1.47
CA LYS A 206 -21.40 -15.18 -1.44
C LYS A 206 -20.13 -15.91 -1.88
N LYS A 207 -19.95 -17.16 -1.40
CA LYS A 207 -18.80 -18.02 -1.74
C LYS A 207 -18.67 -18.27 -3.25
N ASN A 208 -19.79 -18.41 -3.96
CA ASN A 208 -19.78 -18.61 -5.42
C ASN A 208 -19.39 -17.32 -6.14
N ALA A 209 -19.86 -16.16 -5.68
CA ALA A 209 -19.48 -14.87 -6.22
C ALA A 209 -17.97 -14.62 -6.04
N GLU A 210 -17.40 -14.94 -4.86
CA GLU A 210 -15.96 -14.82 -4.57
C GLU A 210 -15.12 -15.74 -5.46
N LYS A 211 -15.52 -17.00 -5.60
CA LYS A 211 -14.85 -17.98 -6.48
C LYS A 211 -14.84 -17.51 -7.93
N HIS A 212 -15.98 -17.02 -8.40
CA HIS A 212 -16.14 -16.50 -9.76
C HIS A 212 -15.29 -15.25 -10.00
N LEU A 213 -15.29 -14.32 -9.05
CA LEU A 213 -14.49 -13.09 -9.14
C LEU A 213 -12.99 -13.38 -9.23
N LYS A 214 -12.49 -14.31 -8.42
CA LYS A 214 -11.09 -14.79 -8.47
C LYS A 214 -10.77 -15.43 -9.84
N LEU A 215 -11.67 -16.25 -10.35
CA LEU A 215 -11.53 -16.89 -11.67
C LEU A 215 -11.41 -15.84 -12.80
N ILE A 216 -12.31 -14.85 -12.83
CA ILE A 216 -12.29 -13.79 -13.85
C ILE A 216 -11.00 -12.96 -13.74
N LYS A 217 -10.60 -12.58 -12.53
CA LYS A 217 -9.35 -11.83 -12.30
C LYS A 217 -8.12 -12.58 -12.78
N HIS A 218 -8.06 -13.89 -12.53
CA HIS A 218 -6.95 -14.74 -12.94
C HIS A 218 -6.93 -14.99 -14.47
N LYS A 219 -8.09 -15.27 -15.04
CA LYS A 219 -8.19 -15.66 -16.47
C LYS A 219 -8.09 -14.47 -17.44
N TYR A 220 -8.50 -13.28 -16.99
CA TYR A 220 -8.57 -12.06 -17.83
C TYR A 220 -7.81 -10.88 -17.22
N PRO A 221 -6.51 -11.03 -16.89
CA PRO A 221 -5.75 -10.00 -16.19
C PRO A 221 -5.67 -8.69 -17.00
N LYS A 222 -5.52 -8.75 -18.33
CA LYS A 222 -5.51 -7.55 -19.19
C LYS A 222 -6.81 -6.73 -19.14
N THR A 223 -7.91 -7.32 -18.67
CA THR A 223 -9.22 -6.65 -18.56
C THR A 223 -9.50 -6.17 -17.14
N THR A 224 -8.90 -6.81 -16.13
CA THR A 224 -9.28 -6.64 -14.72
C THR A 224 -8.11 -6.28 -13.79
N SER A 225 -6.84 -6.32 -14.25
CA SER A 225 -5.64 -6.17 -13.40
C SER A 225 -5.55 -4.85 -12.63
N ASN A 226 -6.09 -3.77 -13.18
CA ASN A 226 -6.04 -2.43 -12.59
C ASN A 226 -7.40 -1.99 -12.03
N LYS A 227 -8.31 -2.95 -11.76
CA LYS A 227 -9.66 -2.65 -11.29
C LYS A 227 -9.91 -3.30 -9.94
N ASP A 228 -10.60 -2.57 -9.08
CA ASP A 228 -10.96 -3.08 -7.77
C ASP A 228 -12.04 -4.16 -7.89
N ALA A 229 -11.76 -5.31 -7.28
CA ALA A 229 -12.64 -6.49 -7.30
C ALA A 229 -13.52 -6.50 -6.05
N HIS A 230 -14.84 -6.40 -6.23
CA HIS A 230 -15.78 -6.23 -5.13
C HIS A 230 -16.98 -7.19 -5.24
N ILE A 231 -17.44 -7.69 -4.10
CA ILE A 231 -18.70 -8.44 -3.98
C ILE A 231 -19.76 -7.51 -3.37
N ALA A 232 -20.80 -7.23 -4.14
CA ALA A 232 -21.91 -6.42 -3.66
C ALA A 232 -23.13 -7.27 -3.34
N LEU A 233 -23.72 -7.07 -2.17
CA LEU A 233 -25.03 -7.60 -1.83
C LEU A 233 -26.11 -6.73 -2.50
N ILE A 234 -27.02 -7.35 -3.23
CA ILE A 234 -28.14 -6.69 -3.87
C ILE A 234 -29.45 -7.38 -3.49
N LYS A 235 -30.55 -6.66 -3.57
CA LYS A 235 -31.92 -7.24 -3.55
C LYS A 235 -32.48 -7.19 -4.96
N SER A 236 -32.95 -8.31 -5.45
CA SER A 236 -33.64 -8.42 -6.74
C SER A 236 -34.82 -9.38 -6.59
N ASN A 237 -36.02 -8.92 -6.96
CA ASN A 237 -37.29 -9.69 -6.84
C ASN A 237 -37.46 -10.30 -5.44
N GLY A 238 -37.22 -9.52 -4.37
CA GLY A 238 -37.34 -9.96 -2.99
C GLY A 238 -36.25 -10.90 -2.49
N ARG A 239 -35.31 -11.31 -3.34
CA ARG A 239 -34.21 -12.22 -2.99
C ARG A 239 -32.89 -11.47 -2.82
N GLN A 240 -32.10 -11.91 -1.84
CA GLN A 240 -30.71 -11.43 -1.68
C GLN A 240 -29.80 -12.19 -2.64
N LEU A 241 -28.99 -11.43 -3.40
CA LEU A 241 -28.01 -11.93 -4.36
C LEU A 241 -26.68 -11.24 -4.20
N TYR A 242 -25.61 -11.88 -4.66
CA TYR A 242 -24.24 -11.39 -4.59
C TYR A 242 -23.70 -11.15 -6.00
N GLU A 243 -23.36 -9.90 -6.33
CA GLU A 243 -22.76 -9.54 -7.61
C GLU A 243 -21.22 -9.51 -7.49
N SER A 244 -20.56 -10.23 -8.40
CA SER A 244 -19.12 -10.09 -8.64
C SER A 244 -18.86 -8.89 -9.53
N ARG A 245 -18.17 -7.87 -9.02
CA ARG A 245 -17.97 -6.59 -9.70
C ARG A 245 -16.48 -6.23 -9.81
N PHE A 246 -16.13 -5.51 -10.87
CA PHE A 246 -14.91 -4.71 -10.94
C PHE A 246 -15.31 -3.25 -11.05
N GLN A 247 -14.64 -2.36 -10.28
CA GLN A 247 -15.01 -0.96 -10.13
C GLN A 247 -13.98 -0.01 -10.75
N PHE A 248 -14.33 1.28 -10.80
CA PHE A 248 -13.47 2.36 -11.27
C PHE A 248 -13.12 2.30 -12.77
N PHE A 249 -14.13 2.05 -13.60
CA PHE A 249 -14.02 2.19 -15.05
C PHE A 249 -14.53 3.56 -15.52
N THR A 250 -13.90 4.11 -16.56
CA THR A 250 -14.58 5.10 -17.39
C THR A 250 -15.69 4.41 -18.19
N LYS A 251 -16.64 5.17 -18.71
CA LYS A 251 -17.70 4.60 -19.59
C LYS A 251 -17.10 3.87 -20.79
N LYS A 252 -16.05 4.43 -21.39
CA LYS A 252 -15.30 3.85 -22.52
C LYS A 252 -14.60 2.56 -22.12
N ASP A 253 -13.89 2.54 -20.99
CA ASP A 253 -13.17 1.36 -20.53
C ASP A 253 -14.12 0.25 -20.09
N ALA A 254 -15.27 0.56 -19.45
CA ALA A 254 -16.28 -0.41 -19.10
C ALA A 254 -16.88 -1.10 -20.34
N LYS A 255 -17.18 -0.31 -21.39
CA LYS A 255 -17.63 -0.86 -22.68
C LYS A 255 -16.58 -1.79 -23.30
N SER A 256 -15.31 -1.36 -23.34
CA SER A 256 -14.21 -2.15 -23.88
C SER A 256 -13.96 -3.44 -23.08
N ALA A 257 -13.97 -3.36 -21.75
CA ALA A 257 -13.83 -4.51 -20.85
C ALA A 257 -14.95 -5.54 -21.05
N CYS A 258 -16.20 -5.09 -21.07
CA CYS A 258 -17.34 -5.97 -21.31
C CYS A 258 -17.33 -6.58 -22.71
N ALA A 259 -16.95 -5.83 -23.75
CA ALA A 259 -16.82 -6.37 -25.10
C ALA A 259 -15.78 -7.49 -25.17
N ARG A 260 -14.63 -7.34 -24.50
CA ARG A 260 -13.61 -8.39 -24.41
C ARG A 260 -14.12 -9.63 -23.67
N LEU A 261 -14.78 -9.46 -22.51
CA LEU A 261 -15.31 -10.59 -21.74
C LEU A 261 -16.39 -11.37 -22.52
N LYS A 262 -17.26 -10.67 -23.24
CA LYS A 262 -18.31 -11.29 -24.09
C LYS A 262 -17.72 -12.11 -25.25
N LYS A 263 -16.59 -11.71 -25.85
CA LYS A 263 -15.89 -12.53 -26.83
C LYS A 263 -15.49 -13.92 -26.30
N TYR A 264 -15.28 -14.03 -24.99
CA TYR A 264 -14.98 -15.29 -24.31
C TYR A 264 -16.23 -15.95 -23.68
N LYS A 265 -17.42 -15.57 -24.16
CA LYS A 265 -18.72 -16.09 -23.64
C LYS A 265 -18.87 -15.89 -22.12
N ARG A 266 -18.42 -14.73 -21.61
CA ARG A 266 -18.58 -14.32 -20.21
C ARG A 266 -19.61 -13.22 -20.08
N ASP A 267 -20.51 -13.36 -19.11
CA ASP A 267 -21.48 -12.32 -18.80
C ASP A 267 -20.77 -11.05 -18.35
N CYS A 268 -21.24 -9.92 -18.83
CA CYS A 268 -20.76 -8.62 -18.42
C CYS A 268 -21.82 -7.54 -18.62
N PHE A 269 -22.17 -6.86 -17.54
CA PHE A 269 -23.10 -5.74 -17.52
C PHE A 269 -22.39 -4.50 -16.96
N ILE A 270 -22.70 -3.33 -17.52
CA ILE A 270 -22.17 -2.05 -17.09
C ILE A 270 -23.19 -1.38 -16.18
N ARG A 271 -22.75 -0.91 -15.01
CA ARG A 271 -23.53 -0.04 -14.13
C ARG A 271 -22.77 1.27 -13.91
N GLY A 272 -23.48 2.41 -13.99
CA GLY A 272 -22.99 3.73 -13.64
C GLY A 272 -23.08 4.00 -12.15
#